data_f78a4924420a9a8ce96eec0ffefc075f
#
_entry.id   f78a4924420a9a8ce96eec0ffefc075f
#
_cell.length_a   1.000
_cell.length_b   1.000
_cell.length_c   1.000
_cell.angle_alpha   90.00
_cell.angle_beta   90.00
_cell.angle_gamma   90.00
#
_symmetry.space_group_name_H-M   'P 1'
#
loop_
_entity.id
_entity.type
_entity.pdbx_description
1 polymer ?
#
loop_
_entity_poly.entity_id
_entity_poly.type
_entity_poly.pdbx_seq_one_letter_code
_entity_poly.pdbx_strand_id
1 'polypeptide(L)'
;MVFLRPAKRFLGFLSVAVALLSACHGRPADIDEIKSDSIPEWTDVPTDSLMLYEDEPEPETADMLFADFFYAFTTDERYQMQRVAFPLRGKDNREEVMTKDEFQSRAAFIPQEFYATIYDRESDMGIQNDTTVKVVAVERIHLREQTLEHYRFERLQGKWMLATCDTKNVAETPQSSFLAFYGQFANDTLFQRESIEFPLRLVSEGDEDEEGSGEAELTEEEWPEFRDQMPLPVDVMTAIDYGQAALSENRKILLMEGASNGLFVKYKFDRTDGQWKLYEIDF
;
A
#
# COMPACT_ATOMS: atom_id res chain seq x y z
N MET A 1 -34.03 18.46 -37.59
CA MET A 1 -33.42 19.58 -36.88
C MET A 1 -33.05 19.05 -35.51
N VAL A 2 -31.85 18.44 -35.41
CA VAL A 2 -31.38 17.72 -34.25
C VAL A 2 -30.42 18.66 -33.50
N PHE A 3 -30.79 19.07 -32.31
CA PHE A 3 -29.93 19.88 -31.44
C PHE A 3 -28.87 18.96 -30.77
N LEU A 4 -27.66 19.05 -31.27
CA LEU A 4 -26.48 18.55 -30.53
C LEU A 4 -26.28 19.43 -29.30
N ARG A 5 -26.35 18.81 -28.11
CA ARG A 5 -25.83 19.40 -26.87
C ARG A 5 -24.31 19.21 -26.82
N PRO A 6 -23.56 20.26 -26.50
CA PRO A 6 -22.09 20.10 -26.35
C PRO A 6 -21.77 19.27 -25.09
N ALA A 7 -20.96 18.23 -25.26
CA ALA A 7 -20.35 17.50 -24.20
C ALA A 7 -19.48 18.47 -23.37
N LYS A 8 -19.80 18.63 -22.10
CA LYS A 8 -18.91 19.32 -21.13
C LYS A 8 -17.70 18.45 -20.93
N ARG A 9 -16.57 18.92 -21.41
CA ARG A 9 -15.26 18.31 -21.15
C ARG A 9 -14.97 18.40 -19.66
N PHE A 10 -15.04 17.29 -18.96
CA PHE A 10 -14.47 17.09 -17.65
C PHE A 10 -12.96 16.86 -17.80
N LEU A 11 -12.25 17.91 -18.20
CA LEU A 11 -10.79 17.97 -18.10
C LEU A 11 -10.47 18.93 -16.97
N GLY A 12 -10.26 18.44 -15.76
CA GLY A 12 -9.84 19.35 -14.74
C GLY A 12 -9.89 18.91 -13.29
N PHE A 13 -9.57 17.68 -12.95
CA PHE A 13 -9.29 17.34 -11.54
C PHE A 13 -8.25 16.24 -11.44
N LEU A 14 -7.02 16.58 -11.73
CA LEU A 14 -5.84 16.01 -11.11
C LEU A 14 -4.71 17.04 -11.23
N SER A 15 -4.87 18.15 -10.53
CA SER A 15 -3.76 19.09 -10.32
C SER A 15 -2.90 18.56 -9.18
N VAL A 16 -2.05 17.59 -9.46
CA VAL A 16 -0.89 17.33 -8.64
C VAL A 16 -0.03 18.59 -8.70
N ALA A 17 0.00 19.35 -7.61
CA ALA A 17 0.88 20.49 -7.45
C ALA A 17 2.33 19.99 -7.37
N VAL A 18 2.99 19.93 -8.50
CA VAL A 18 4.44 19.80 -8.57
C VAL A 18 5.01 21.14 -8.10
N ALA A 19 5.40 21.20 -6.83
CA ALA A 19 6.18 22.32 -6.29
C ALA A 19 7.56 22.29 -6.93
N LEU A 20 7.74 23.10 -7.97
CA LEU A 20 9.05 23.40 -8.53
C LEU A 20 9.88 24.15 -7.47
N LEU A 21 10.85 23.48 -6.90
CA LEU A 21 11.91 24.11 -6.09
C LEU A 21 12.74 25.00 -7.02
N SER A 22 12.45 26.31 -7.00
CA SER A 22 13.29 27.32 -7.60
C SER A 22 14.60 27.40 -6.82
N ALA A 23 15.66 26.89 -7.43
CA ALA A 23 17.01 27.08 -6.94
C ALA A 23 17.37 28.57 -7.02
N CYS A 24 17.53 29.21 -5.87
CA CYS A 24 18.14 30.54 -5.76
C CYS A 24 19.62 30.46 -6.13
N HIS A 25 19.98 31.04 -7.26
CA HIS A 25 21.37 31.35 -7.59
C HIS A 25 21.83 32.52 -6.69
N GLY A 26 22.56 32.18 -5.64
CA GLY A 26 23.33 33.16 -4.88
C GLY A 26 24.62 33.50 -5.65
N ARG A 27 24.87 34.80 -5.88
CA ARG A 27 26.12 35.34 -6.42
C ARG A 27 27.27 35.06 -5.45
N PRO A 28 28.50 34.82 -5.95
CA PRO A 28 29.66 34.73 -5.07
C PRO A 28 30.00 36.12 -4.53
N ALA A 29 30.10 36.20 -3.21
CA ALA A 29 30.67 37.38 -2.51
C ALA A 29 32.17 37.19 -2.42
N ASP A 30 32.88 38.31 -2.60
CA ASP A 30 34.32 38.45 -2.58
C ASP A 30 34.95 37.88 -1.30
N ILE A 31 36.05 37.19 -1.47
CA ILE A 31 36.90 36.67 -0.41
C ILE A 31 37.81 37.81 0.03
N ASP A 32 37.50 38.47 1.11
CA ASP A 32 38.44 39.30 1.82
C ASP A 32 39.28 38.46 2.80
N GLU A 33 40.56 38.67 2.68
CA GLU A 33 41.69 38.09 3.37
C GLU A 33 41.50 38.18 4.92
N ILE A 34 41.25 37.05 5.60
CA ILE A 34 41.32 36.97 7.04
C ILE A 34 42.64 36.38 7.46
N LYS A 35 43.38 37.23 8.16
CA LYS A 35 44.67 36.92 8.76
C LYS A 35 44.62 35.71 9.69
N SER A 36 45.65 34.88 9.52
CA SER A 36 46.09 33.83 10.42
C SER A 36 46.30 34.41 11.84
N ASP A 37 45.49 33.94 12.80
CA ASP A 37 45.85 33.95 14.21
C ASP A 37 45.26 32.74 14.92
N SER A 38 46.22 31.91 15.42
CA SER A 38 46.11 30.93 16.50
C SER A 38 45.02 29.87 16.40
N ILE A 39 45.46 28.68 15.94
CA ILE A 39 44.79 27.42 16.17
C ILE A 39 44.77 27.16 17.71
N PRO A 40 43.63 27.00 18.36
CA PRO A 40 43.59 26.48 19.72
C PRO A 40 43.95 25.00 19.69
N GLU A 41 44.92 24.63 20.47
CA GLU A 41 45.32 23.26 20.79
C GLU A 41 44.11 22.50 21.33
N TRP A 42 43.69 21.44 20.63
CA TRP A 42 42.62 20.54 21.06
C TRP A 42 43.12 19.71 22.23
N THR A 43 42.97 20.27 23.42
CA THR A 43 43.14 19.50 24.67
C THR A 43 41.89 18.63 24.86
N ASP A 44 42.13 17.31 24.89
CA ASP A 44 41.35 16.24 25.52
C ASP A 44 39.82 16.42 25.48
N VAL A 45 39.21 15.97 24.41
CA VAL A 45 37.80 15.56 24.42
C VAL A 45 37.77 14.27 25.28
N PRO A 46 37.02 14.23 26.39
CA PRO A 46 36.86 13.00 27.13
C PRO A 46 36.18 11.96 26.21
N THR A 47 36.84 10.83 26.06
CA THR A 47 36.36 9.65 25.28
C THR A 47 35.13 8.99 25.91
N ASP A 48 34.40 9.72 26.77
CA ASP A 48 33.28 9.18 27.56
C ASP A 48 31.91 9.76 27.11
N SER A 49 31.86 10.29 25.89
CA SER A 49 30.62 10.65 25.24
C SER A 49 30.39 9.77 24.00
N LEU A 50 30.64 8.48 24.12
CA LEU A 50 29.75 7.53 23.46
C LEU A 50 28.40 7.73 24.18
N MET A 51 27.62 8.70 23.71
CA MET A 51 26.20 8.71 23.96
C MET A 51 25.72 7.35 23.47
N LEU A 52 25.54 6.44 24.41
CA LEU A 52 24.53 5.43 24.31
C LEU A 52 23.29 6.19 23.89
N TYR A 53 22.88 6.07 22.63
CA TYR A 53 21.52 6.34 22.27
C TYR A 53 20.72 5.39 23.16
N GLU A 54 20.32 5.86 24.32
CA GLU A 54 19.22 5.24 25.06
C GLU A 54 18.12 5.15 24.02
N ASP A 55 17.66 3.91 23.75
CA ASP A 55 16.53 3.67 22.89
C ASP A 55 15.44 4.64 23.31
N GLU A 56 15.13 5.64 22.46
CA GLU A 56 13.99 6.50 22.72
C GLU A 56 12.80 5.56 22.91
N PRO A 57 12.03 5.69 23.99
CA PRO A 57 10.90 4.82 24.21
C PRO A 57 9.99 4.90 22.99
N GLU A 58 9.77 3.76 22.35
CA GLU A 58 8.88 3.65 21.20
C GLU A 58 7.56 4.34 21.54
N PRO A 59 7.01 5.20 20.66
CA PRO A 59 5.76 5.86 20.94
C PRO A 59 4.70 4.79 21.22
N GLU A 60 4.07 4.83 22.39
CA GLU A 60 3.08 3.84 22.86
C GLU A 60 1.92 3.65 21.86
N THR A 61 1.71 4.60 20.96
CA THR A 61 0.64 4.61 19.94
C THR A 61 0.95 3.77 18.70
N ALA A 62 2.22 3.53 18.37
CA ALA A 62 2.60 2.83 17.13
C ALA A 62 2.10 1.37 17.04
N ASP A 63 1.81 0.73 18.18
CA ASP A 63 1.28 -0.64 18.22
C ASP A 63 -0.25 -0.70 18.40
N MET A 64 -0.97 0.43 18.42
CA MET A 64 -2.42 0.41 18.60
C MET A 64 -3.15 -0.08 17.34
N LEU A 65 -2.81 0.48 16.20
CA LEU A 65 -3.32 0.06 14.90
C LEU A 65 -2.22 -0.63 14.10
N PHE A 66 -2.60 -1.62 13.34
CA PHE A 66 -1.62 -2.32 12.48
C PHE A 66 -1.07 -1.41 11.39
N ALA A 67 -1.88 -0.50 10.85
CA ALA A 67 -1.45 0.44 9.81
C ALA A 67 -0.30 1.35 10.29
N ASP A 68 -0.41 1.91 11.51
CA ASP A 68 0.63 2.77 12.09
C ASP A 68 1.93 1.98 12.33
N PHE A 69 1.80 0.78 12.91
CA PHE A 69 2.91 -0.12 13.08
C PHE A 69 3.57 -0.48 11.75
N PHE A 70 2.78 -0.85 10.75
CA PHE A 70 3.29 -1.32 9.47
C PHE A 70 3.99 -0.22 8.69
N TYR A 71 3.51 1.01 8.79
CA TYR A 71 4.20 2.18 8.25
C TYR A 71 5.60 2.33 8.87
N ALA A 72 5.71 2.32 10.20
CA ALA A 72 7.00 2.39 10.90
C ALA A 72 7.90 1.18 10.54
N PHE A 73 7.32 -0.03 10.47
CA PHE A 73 8.02 -1.26 10.11
C PHE A 73 8.63 -1.24 8.71
N THR A 74 7.99 -0.59 7.74
CA THR A 74 8.48 -0.52 6.37
C THR A 74 9.43 0.65 6.12
N THR A 75 9.37 1.70 6.95
CA THR A 75 10.16 2.93 6.78
C THR A 75 11.44 2.98 7.61
N ASP A 76 11.51 2.23 8.71
CA ASP A 76 12.68 2.16 9.58
C ASP A 76 13.24 0.73 9.66
N GLU A 77 14.41 0.51 9.06
CA GLU A 77 15.07 -0.80 9.03
C GLU A 77 15.47 -1.28 10.45
N ARG A 78 15.85 -0.38 11.36
CA ARG A 78 16.22 -0.77 12.73
C ARG A 78 15.00 -1.25 13.48
N TYR A 79 13.91 -0.50 13.39
CA TYR A 79 12.62 -0.88 13.97
C TYR A 79 12.13 -2.20 13.38
N GLN A 80 12.21 -2.36 12.04
CA GLN A 80 11.87 -3.61 11.36
C GLN A 80 12.59 -4.81 11.96
N MET A 81 13.91 -4.69 12.13
CA MET A 81 14.74 -5.79 12.66
C MET A 81 14.46 -6.14 14.12
N GLN A 82 13.92 -5.23 14.91
CA GLN A 82 13.48 -5.48 16.29
C GLN A 82 12.11 -6.18 16.36
N ARG A 83 11.33 -6.06 15.27
CA ARG A 83 9.95 -6.55 15.19
C ARG A 83 9.80 -7.87 14.42
N VAL A 84 10.90 -8.59 14.18
CA VAL A 84 10.91 -9.92 13.56
C VAL A 84 11.37 -10.97 14.54
N ALA A 85 10.60 -12.05 14.68
CA ALA A 85 10.95 -13.19 15.53
C ALA A 85 11.95 -14.12 14.80
N PHE A 86 13.25 -13.84 14.93
CA PHE A 86 14.28 -14.66 14.30
C PHE A 86 14.64 -15.92 15.11
N PRO A 87 14.96 -17.03 14.45
CA PRO A 87 14.84 -17.25 13.01
C PRO A 87 13.38 -17.32 12.58
N LEU A 88 13.03 -16.61 11.50
CA LEU A 88 11.66 -16.59 11.00
C LEU A 88 11.33 -17.96 10.39
N ARG A 89 10.22 -18.54 10.80
CA ARG A 89 9.81 -19.91 10.44
C ARG A 89 8.47 -19.89 9.70
N GLY A 90 8.21 -20.96 8.94
CA GLY A 90 6.89 -21.26 8.42
C GLY A 90 5.88 -21.60 9.53
N LYS A 91 4.59 -21.48 9.23
CA LYS A 91 3.47 -21.65 10.18
C LYS A 91 3.52 -22.96 10.98
N ASP A 92 3.95 -24.04 10.37
CA ASP A 92 3.96 -25.38 10.97
C ASP A 92 5.34 -25.81 11.46
N ASN A 93 6.26 -24.88 11.73
CA ASN A 93 7.68 -25.18 11.99
C ASN A 93 8.37 -26.00 10.88
N ARG A 94 7.77 -26.07 9.70
CA ARG A 94 8.33 -26.77 8.56
C ARG A 94 9.46 -25.95 7.95
N GLU A 95 10.55 -26.55 7.85
CA GLU A 95 11.83 -26.47 7.15
C GLU A 95 12.34 -25.13 6.58
N GLU A 96 11.55 -24.15 6.21
CA GLU A 96 12.07 -22.86 5.77
C GLU A 96 12.34 -21.96 6.97
N VAL A 97 13.59 -21.92 7.37
CA VAL A 97 14.08 -21.00 8.41
C VAL A 97 14.79 -19.84 7.71
N MET A 98 14.22 -18.65 7.80
CA MET A 98 14.86 -17.45 7.29
C MET A 98 15.70 -16.83 8.40
N THR A 99 17.01 -16.72 8.17
CA THR A 99 17.91 -16.03 9.07
C THR A 99 17.79 -14.53 8.97
N LYS A 100 18.38 -13.80 9.90
CA LYS A 100 18.41 -12.34 9.90
C LYS A 100 19.02 -11.77 8.60
N ASP A 101 20.14 -12.32 8.17
CA ASP A 101 20.86 -11.86 6.97
C ASP A 101 20.06 -12.14 5.69
N GLU A 102 19.38 -13.29 5.60
CA GLU A 102 18.51 -13.61 4.49
C GLU A 102 17.31 -12.68 4.44
N PHE A 103 16.70 -12.36 5.59
CA PHE A 103 15.58 -11.42 5.67
C PHE A 103 16.00 -10.04 5.18
N GLN A 104 17.12 -9.50 5.63
CA GLN A 104 17.65 -8.22 5.18
C GLN A 104 17.95 -8.21 3.67
N SER A 105 18.55 -9.30 3.15
CA SER A 105 18.90 -9.40 1.73
C SER A 105 17.69 -9.45 0.80
N ARG A 106 16.55 -9.98 1.25
CA ARG A 106 15.31 -10.05 0.45
C ARG A 106 14.63 -8.71 0.26
N ALA A 107 14.88 -7.72 1.13
CA ALA A 107 14.23 -6.41 1.11
C ALA A 107 12.69 -6.50 0.90
N ALA A 108 12.06 -7.49 1.56
CA ALA A 108 10.66 -7.83 1.35
C ALA A 108 9.70 -6.69 1.77
N PHE A 109 10.13 -5.89 2.73
CA PHE A 109 9.35 -4.81 3.32
C PHE A 109 10.06 -3.47 3.10
N ILE A 110 9.99 -2.98 1.87
CA ILE A 110 10.33 -1.59 1.54
C ILE A 110 9.04 -0.79 1.46
N PRO A 111 9.06 0.52 1.75
CA PRO A 111 7.90 1.37 1.60
C PRO A 111 7.32 1.28 0.20
N GLN A 112 6.00 1.17 0.10
CA GLN A 112 5.26 1.19 -1.16
C GLN A 112 4.35 2.42 -1.20
N GLU A 113 3.97 2.85 -2.38
CA GLU A 113 3.06 3.98 -2.55
C GLU A 113 1.66 3.65 -2.04
N PHE A 114 1.25 2.38 -2.18
CA PHE A 114 -0.06 1.90 -1.73
C PHE A 114 -0.02 0.40 -1.41
N TYR A 115 -1.01 -0.02 -0.63
CA TYR A 115 -1.29 -1.41 -0.28
C TYR A 115 -2.72 -1.76 -0.67
N ALA A 116 -2.96 -3.03 -0.93
CA ALA A 116 -4.29 -3.55 -1.24
C ALA A 116 -4.95 -4.14 0.01
N THR A 117 -6.28 -4.11 0.06
CA THR A 117 -7.09 -4.95 0.96
C THR A 117 -8.29 -5.46 0.19
N ILE A 118 -8.65 -6.73 0.37
CA ILE A 118 -9.79 -7.34 -0.32
C ILE A 118 -10.90 -7.57 0.69
N TYR A 119 -12.05 -6.92 0.46
CA TYR A 119 -13.26 -7.04 1.27
C TYR A 119 -14.40 -7.66 0.46
N ASP A 120 -15.36 -8.25 1.15
CA ASP A 120 -16.61 -8.68 0.55
C ASP A 120 -17.69 -7.59 0.60
N ARG A 121 -17.60 -6.68 1.57
CA ARG A 121 -18.57 -5.62 1.84
C ARG A 121 -17.88 -4.39 2.42
N GLU A 122 -18.41 -3.22 2.16
CA GLU A 122 -17.91 -1.97 2.75
C GLU A 122 -18.01 -1.95 4.29
N SER A 123 -19.05 -2.60 4.84
CA SER A 123 -19.20 -2.72 6.30
C SER A 123 -18.03 -3.43 6.99
N ASP A 124 -17.25 -4.22 6.25
CA ASP A 124 -16.14 -4.98 6.79
C ASP A 124 -14.84 -4.14 6.83
N MET A 125 -14.82 -2.98 6.17
CA MET A 125 -13.64 -2.11 6.08
C MET A 125 -13.24 -1.49 7.42
N GLY A 126 -14.18 -1.37 8.36
CA GLY A 126 -13.90 -0.86 9.70
C GLY A 126 -12.89 -1.67 10.51
N ILE A 127 -12.58 -2.92 10.10
CA ILE A 127 -11.64 -3.80 10.81
C ILE A 127 -10.21 -3.24 10.86
N GLN A 128 -9.81 -2.45 9.85
CA GLN A 128 -8.48 -1.82 9.84
C GLN A 128 -8.27 -0.83 10.99
N ASN A 129 -9.36 -0.27 11.53
CA ASN A 129 -9.36 0.65 12.66
C ASN A 129 -9.65 -0.06 14.01
N ASP A 130 -9.75 -1.39 14.02
CA ASP A 130 -10.04 -2.16 15.22
C ASP A 130 -8.76 -2.45 16.01
N THR A 131 -8.59 -1.76 17.13
CA THR A 131 -7.46 -1.93 18.05
C THR A 131 -7.41 -3.29 18.75
N THR A 132 -8.47 -4.10 18.65
CA THR A 132 -8.55 -5.44 19.26
C THR A 132 -8.00 -6.55 18.35
N VAL A 133 -7.75 -6.26 17.09
CA VAL A 133 -7.10 -7.18 16.14
C VAL A 133 -5.74 -7.60 16.69
N LYS A 134 -5.46 -8.92 16.67
CA LYS A 134 -4.23 -9.50 17.21
C LYS A 134 -3.38 -10.22 16.18
N VAL A 135 -3.92 -10.45 15.01
CA VAL A 135 -3.26 -11.17 13.91
C VAL A 135 -3.60 -10.47 12.62
N VAL A 136 -2.59 -10.13 11.85
CA VAL A 136 -2.71 -9.56 10.50
C VAL A 136 -1.73 -10.29 9.60
N ALA A 137 -2.11 -10.59 8.37
CA ALA A 137 -1.19 -11.08 7.37
C ALA A 137 -0.90 -10.01 6.32
N VAL A 138 0.34 -9.94 5.89
CA VAL A 138 0.73 -9.22 4.68
C VAL A 138 1.09 -10.24 3.63
N GLU A 139 0.44 -10.16 2.49
CA GLU A 139 0.58 -11.10 1.39
C GLU A 139 1.20 -10.40 0.18
N ARG A 140 2.36 -10.88 -0.27
CA ARG A 140 2.95 -10.45 -1.54
C ARG A 140 2.53 -11.45 -2.61
N ILE A 141 1.54 -11.05 -3.40
CA ILE A 141 0.87 -11.91 -4.37
C ILE A 141 1.52 -11.70 -5.73
N HIS A 142 2.16 -12.74 -6.25
CA HIS A 142 2.75 -12.79 -7.58
C HIS A 142 1.64 -13.18 -8.57
N LEU A 143 1.06 -12.17 -9.21
CA LEU A 143 -0.18 -12.30 -9.98
C LEU A 143 -0.03 -13.20 -11.21
N ARG A 144 1.15 -13.24 -11.84
CA ARG A 144 1.42 -14.09 -13.02
C ARG A 144 1.68 -15.53 -12.63
N GLU A 145 2.49 -15.73 -11.57
CA GLU A 145 2.90 -17.04 -11.08
C GLU A 145 1.82 -17.73 -10.24
N GLN A 146 0.80 -16.97 -9.81
CA GLN A 146 -0.27 -17.43 -8.94
C GLN A 146 0.24 -18.05 -7.64
N THR A 147 1.29 -17.44 -7.08
CA THR A 147 1.87 -17.77 -5.78
C THR A 147 1.86 -16.54 -4.88
N LEU A 148 1.99 -16.74 -3.59
CA LEU A 148 2.10 -15.65 -2.63
C LEU A 148 3.05 -15.98 -1.50
N GLU A 149 3.74 -14.98 -1.02
CA GLU A 149 4.48 -14.97 0.25
C GLU A 149 3.54 -14.44 1.32
N HIS A 150 3.27 -15.24 2.34
CA HIS A 150 2.34 -14.92 3.43
C HIS A 150 3.11 -14.63 4.70
N TYR A 151 3.17 -13.38 5.10
CA TYR A 151 3.85 -12.86 6.28
C TYR A 151 2.83 -12.62 7.38
N ARG A 152 2.88 -13.42 8.46
CA ARG A 152 1.93 -13.33 9.55
C ARG A 152 2.51 -12.54 10.70
N PHE A 153 1.83 -11.47 11.03
CA PHE A 153 2.10 -10.62 12.18
C PHE A 153 1.17 -10.98 13.34
N GLU A 154 1.74 -11.01 14.55
CA GLU A 154 0.99 -11.26 15.77
C GLU A 154 1.28 -10.18 16.80
N ARG A 155 0.27 -9.80 17.56
CA ARG A 155 0.41 -8.84 18.66
C ARG A 155 0.80 -9.57 19.93
N LEU A 156 2.10 -9.65 20.23
CA LEU A 156 2.67 -10.34 21.38
C LEU A 156 3.01 -9.32 22.46
N GLN A 157 2.43 -9.48 23.66
CA GLN A 157 2.64 -8.57 24.80
C GLN A 157 2.40 -7.09 24.45
N GLY A 158 1.40 -6.82 23.61
CA GLY A 158 1.04 -5.47 23.17
C GLY A 158 1.83 -4.96 21.96
N LYS A 159 2.87 -5.65 21.50
CA LYS A 159 3.71 -5.27 20.35
C LYS A 159 3.44 -6.15 19.14
N TRP A 160 3.35 -5.53 17.96
CA TRP A 160 3.29 -6.28 16.72
C TRP A 160 4.65 -6.88 16.37
N MET A 161 4.66 -8.17 16.04
CA MET A 161 5.84 -8.93 15.67
C MET A 161 5.55 -9.74 14.41
N LEU A 162 6.46 -9.73 13.43
CA LEU A 162 6.45 -10.70 12.34
C LEU A 162 6.83 -12.08 12.92
N ALA A 163 5.88 -12.99 12.95
CA ALA A 163 5.98 -14.28 13.62
C ALA A 163 6.34 -15.42 12.66
N THR A 164 5.70 -15.47 11.48
CA THR A 164 5.93 -16.54 10.48
C THR A 164 5.92 -16.01 9.06
N CYS A 165 6.55 -16.75 8.16
CA CYS A 165 6.55 -16.51 6.72
C CYS A 165 6.39 -17.84 5.99
N ASP A 166 5.40 -17.93 5.11
CA ASP A 166 5.12 -19.11 4.30
C ASP A 166 4.97 -18.73 2.82
N THR A 167 5.33 -19.62 1.93
CA THR A 167 4.96 -19.53 0.51
C THR A 167 3.76 -20.43 0.24
N LYS A 168 2.77 -19.91 -0.45
CA LYS A 168 1.52 -20.62 -0.77
C LYS A 168 1.18 -20.48 -2.25
N ASN A 169 0.38 -21.42 -2.76
CA ASN A 169 -0.28 -21.24 -4.05
C ASN A 169 -1.55 -20.39 -3.83
N VAL A 170 -1.87 -19.50 -4.75
CA VAL A 170 -3.12 -18.71 -4.71
C VAL A 170 -4.34 -19.62 -4.63
N ALA A 171 -4.32 -20.78 -5.29
CA ALA A 171 -5.40 -21.76 -5.24
C ALA A 171 -5.72 -22.29 -3.83
N GLU A 172 -4.81 -22.13 -2.87
CA GLU A 172 -4.99 -22.56 -1.47
C GLU A 172 -5.62 -21.47 -0.59
N THR A 173 -5.86 -20.29 -1.15
CA THR A 173 -6.42 -19.15 -0.40
C THR A 173 -7.95 -19.07 -0.52
N PRO A 174 -8.63 -18.47 0.46
CA PRO A 174 -10.06 -18.20 0.36
C PRO A 174 -10.42 -17.25 -0.79
N GLN A 175 -9.46 -16.45 -1.25
CA GLN A 175 -9.62 -15.46 -2.33
C GLN A 175 -9.23 -16.02 -3.71
N SER A 176 -8.95 -17.32 -3.84
CA SER A 176 -8.36 -17.96 -5.03
C SER A 176 -9.08 -17.62 -6.33
N SER A 177 -10.42 -17.69 -6.34
CA SER A 177 -11.22 -17.41 -7.53
C SER A 177 -11.06 -15.95 -8.00
N PHE A 178 -11.07 -15.01 -7.05
CA PHE A 178 -10.91 -13.60 -7.36
C PHE A 178 -9.46 -13.27 -7.76
N LEU A 179 -8.48 -13.80 -7.06
CA LEU A 179 -7.06 -13.55 -7.35
C LEU A 179 -6.63 -14.13 -8.70
N ALA A 180 -7.15 -15.30 -9.07
CA ALA A 180 -6.92 -15.87 -10.40
C ALA A 180 -7.51 -15.00 -11.51
N PHE A 181 -8.75 -14.51 -11.30
CA PHE A 181 -9.38 -13.54 -12.20
C PHE A 181 -8.56 -12.23 -12.27
N TYR A 182 -8.22 -11.65 -11.10
CA TYR A 182 -7.52 -10.36 -11.05
C TYR A 182 -6.14 -10.44 -11.73
N GLY A 183 -5.41 -11.54 -11.57
CA GLY A 183 -4.15 -11.75 -12.26
C GLY A 183 -4.29 -11.67 -13.79
N GLN A 184 -5.35 -12.21 -14.35
CA GLN A 184 -5.65 -12.08 -15.79
C GLN A 184 -6.15 -10.67 -16.13
N PHE A 185 -7.08 -10.13 -15.35
CA PHE A 185 -7.61 -8.78 -15.50
C PHE A 185 -6.50 -7.71 -15.54
N ALA A 186 -5.50 -7.82 -14.69
CA ALA A 186 -4.41 -6.86 -14.62
C ALA A 186 -3.42 -6.96 -15.80
N ASN A 187 -3.27 -8.16 -16.40
CA ASN A 187 -2.20 -8.46 -17.36
C ASN A 187 -2.67 -8.65 -18.81
N ASP A 188 -3.95 -8.80 -19.07
CA ASP A 188 -4.52 -8.99 -20.40
C ASP A 188 -5.52 -7.87 -20.70
N THR A 189 -5.16 -6.96 -21.58
CA THR A 189 -5.98 -5.77 -21.91
C THR A 189 -7.30 -6.11 -22.61
N LEU A 190 -7.35 -7.19 -23.38
CA LEU A 190 -8.60 -7.63 -24.01
C LEU A 190 -9.53 -8.23 -22.96
N PHE A 191 -9.01 -9.15 -22.15
CA PHE A 191 -9.76 -9.72 -21.04
C PHE A 191 -10.23 -8.65 -20.05
N GLN A 192 -9.39 -7.66 -19.76
CA GLN A 192 -9.74 -6.54 -18.89
C GLN A 192 -10.96 -5.78 -19.41
N ARG A 193 -10.95 -5.38 -20.70
CA ARG A 193 -12.08 -4.68 -21.32
C ARG A 193 -13.36 -5.50 -21.32
N GLU A 194 -13.26 -6.79 -21.63
CA GLU A 194 -14.39 -7.72 -21.59
C GLU A 194 -14.91 -7.94 -20.16
N SER A 195 -14.07 -7.70 -19.14
CA SER A 195 -14.38 -7.86 -17.72
C SER A 195 -14.82 -6.56 -17.03
N ILE A 196 -15.18 -5.54 -17.77
CA ILE A 196 -15.71 -4.28 -17.25
C ILE A 196 -17.15 -4.10 -17.75
N GLU A 197 -18.03 -3.60 -16.88
CA GLU A 197 -19.37 -3.17 -17.26
C GLU A 197 -19.30 -1.74 -17.74
N PHE A 198 -19.50 -1.53 -19.05
CA PHE A 198 -19.54 -0.19 -19.63
C PHE A 198 -20.99 0.26 -19.91
N PRO A 199 -21.32 1.55 -19.64
CA PRO A 199 -20.45 2.57 -19.07
C PRO A 199 -20.11 2.25 -17.60
N LEU A 200 -18.81 2.34 -17.26
CA LEU A 200 -18.33 2.08 -15.90
C LEU A 200 -18.71 3.25 -14.98
N ARG A 201 -19.32 2.93 -13.86
CA ARG A 201 -19.71 3.92 -12.85
C ARG A 201 -18.50 4.38 -12.06
N LEU A 202 -18.32 5.69 -11.99
CA LEU A 202 -17.32 6.37 -11.17
C LEU A 202 -18.03 7.14 -10.07
N VAL A 203 -17.59 6.96 -8.83
CA VAL A 203 -18.15 7.66 -7.67
C VAL A 203 -17.02 8.41 -6.98
N SER A 204 -17.21 9.71 -6.79
CA SER A 204 -16.31 10.54 -5.99
C SER A 204 -16.99 10.86 -4.66
N GLU A 205 -16.40 10.40 -3.56
CA GLU A 205 -16.81 10.76 -2.21
C GLU A 205 -16.15 12.09 -1.85
N GLY A 206 -16.79 13.21 -2.21
CA GLY A 206 -16.42 14.53 -1.69
C GLY A 206 -17.20 14.86 -0.42
N ASP A 207 -16.69 15.78 0.40
CA ASP A 207 -17.47 16.38 1.50
C ASP A 207 -18.76 16.97 0.94
N GLU A 208 -19.90 16.79 1.66
CA GLU A 208 -21.24 17.19 1.19
C GLU A 208 -21.35 18.68 0.78
N ASP A 209 -20.35 19.48 1.15
CA ASP A 209 -20.26 20.93 0.87
C ASP A 209 -19.29 21.27 -0.29
N GLU A 210 -18.59 20.30 -0.90
CA GLU A 210 -17.67 20.56 -2.02
C GLU A 210 -18.33 20.24 -3.38
N GLU A 211 -18.15 21.14 -4.36
CA GLU A 211 -18.58 20.94 -5.77
C GLU A 211 -17.90 19.75 -6.47
N GLY A 212 -17.37 18.78 -5.74
CA GLY A 212 -16.59 17.64 -6.24
C GLY A 212 -17.19 16.26 -6.00
N SER A 213 -18.19 16.12 -5.12
CA SER A 213 -18.88 14.84 -4.95
C SER A 213 -19.81 14.60 -6.15
N GLY A 214 -19.74 13.44 -6.75
CA GLY A 214 -20.59 13.17 -7.90
C GLY A 214 -20.41 11.78 -8.48
N GLU A 215 -21.40 11.42 -9.29
CA GLU A 215 -21.35 10.23 -10.11
C GLU A 215 -21.01 10.63 -11.56
N ALA A 216 -20.15 9.85 -12.19
CA ALA A 216 -19.80 9.96 -13.59
C ALA A 216 -19.83 8.58 -14.24
N GLU A 217 -19.87 8.55 -15.54
CA GLU A 217 -19.81 7.32 -16.33
C GLU A 217 -18.58 7.39 -17.24
N LEU A 218 -17.81 6.31 -17.27
CA LEU A 218 -16.65 6.15 -18.13
C LEU A 218 -17.00 5.18 -19.27
N THR A 219 -16.75 5.61 -20.49
CA THR A 219 -16.96 4.76 -21.65
C THR A 219 -15.80 3.79 -21.89
N GLU A 220 -16.03 2.80 -22.74
CA GLU A 220 -15.00 1.83 -23.12
C GLU A 220 -13.81 2.49 -23.84
N GLU A 221 -14.05 3.54 -24.62
CA GLU A 221 -13.02 4.27 -25.34
C GLU A 221 -12.13 5.10 -24.42
N GLU A 222 -12.66 5.57 -23.29
CA GLU A 222 -11.94 6.39 -22.32
C GLU A 222 -11.14 5.53 -21.30
N TRP A 223 -11.50 4.25 -21.17
CA TRP A 223 -10.88 3.35 -20.18
C TRP A 223 -9.35 3.29 -20.25
N PRO A 224 -8.68 3.18 -21.42
CA PRO A 224 -7.23 3.05 -21.46
C PRO A 224 -6.50 4.24 -20.84
N GLU A 225 -6.96 5.46 -21.10
CA GLU A 225 -6.36 6.69 -20.54
C GLU A 225 -6.62 6.80 -19.04
N PHE A 226 -7.83 6.45 -18.61
CA PHE A 226 -8.19 6.43 -17.19
C PHE A 226 -7.39 5.39 -16.41
N ARG A 227 -7.29 4.16 -16.93
CA ARG A 227 -6.56 3.05 -16.33
C ARG A 227 -5.11 3.39 -16.03
N ASP A 228 -4.44 4.09 -16.93
CA ASP A 228 -3.01 4.43 -16.79
C ASP A 228 -2.73 5.39 -15.61
N GLN A 229 -3.76 6.03 -15.08
CA GLN A 229 -3.69 6.92 -13.92
C GLN A 229 -4.08 6.23 -12.61
N MET A 230 -4.59 5.00 -12.69
CA MET A 230 -5.13 4.29 -11.53
C MET A 230 -4.13 3.30 -10.92
N PRO A 231 -4.13 3.13 -9.58
CA PRO A 231 -3.25 2.19 -8.89
C PRO A 231 -3.72 0.75 -9.10
N LEU A 232 -3.36 0.14 -10.22
CA LEU A 232 -3.68 -1.24 -10.56
C LEU A 232 -2.40 -2.08 -10.61
N PRO A 233 -2.09 -2.89 -9.58
CA PRO A 233 -0.93 -3.78 -9.57
C PRO A 233 -1.01 -4.81 -10.71
N VAL A 234 0.10 -4.97 -11.45
CA VAL A 234 0.15 -5.88 -12.61
C VAL A 234 1.04 -7.11 -12.38
N ASP A 235 2.13 -6.99 -11.65
CA ASP A 235 3.07 -8.08 -11.40
C ASP A 235 2.96 -8.61 -9.98
N VAL A 236 3.14 -7.74 -9.00
CA VAL A 236 3.07 -8.07 -7.57
C VAL A 236 2.07 -7.13 -6.89
N MET A 237 1.13 -7.71 -6.17
CA MET A 237 0.20 -6.98 -5.30
C MET A 237 0.56 -7.27 -3.86
N THR A 238 0.82 -6.22 -3.06
CA THR A 238 0.97 -6.37 -1.61
C THR A 238 -0.37 -6.10 -0.94
N ALA A 239 -0.97 -7.16 -0.41
CA ALA A 239 -2.27 -7.10 0.24
C ALA A 239 -2.15 -7.25 1.76
N ILE A 240 -3.01 -6.54 2.51
CA ILE A 240 -3.13 -6.66 3.96
C ILE A 240 -4.43 -7.41 4.28
N ASP A 241 -4.30 -8.52 4.99
CA ASP A 241 -5.42 -9.33 5.50
C ASP A 241 -5.51 -9.15 7.02
N TYR A 242 -6.53 -8.42 7.45
CA TYR A 242 -6.84 -8.19 8.87
C TYR A 242 -7.62 -9.34 9.52
N GLY A 243 -7.82 -10.43 8.80
CA GLY A 243 -8.66 -11.55 9.22
C GLY A 243 -10.14 -11.31 8.91
N GLN A 244 -10.46 -10.38 7.99
CA GLN A 244 -11.81 -10.19 7.49
C GLN A 244 -12.34 -11.47 6.85
N ALA A 245 -13.60 -11.78 7.13
CA ALA A 245 -14.19 -13.00 6.63
C ALA A 245 -14.40 -12.95 5.11
N ALA A 246 -13.88 -13.95 4.40
CA ALA A 246 -14.14 -14.17 2.98
C ALA A 246 -15.42 -15.00 2.84
N LEU A 247 -16.58 -14.34 2.91
CA LEU A 247 -17.91 -14.96 2.94
C LEU A 247 -18.59 -14.97 1.56
N SER A 248 -18.21 -14.05 0.67
CA SER A 248 -18.84 -13.92 -0.64
C SER A 248 -17.94 -14.51 -1.72
N GLU A 249 -18.55 -15.40 -2.52
CA GLU A 249 -17.92 -15.90 -3.76
C GLU A 249 -18.25 -15.02 -4.97
N ASN A 250 -19.17 -14.05 -4.82
CA ASN A 250 -19.76 -13.30 -5.93
C ASN A 250 -19.56 -11.79 -5.85
N ARG A 251 -18.95 -11.29 -4.76
CA ARG A 251 -18.67 -9.85 -4.62
C ARG A 251 -17.32 -9.64 -3.98
N LYS A 252 -16.54 -8.71 -4.52
CA LYS A 252 -15.27 -8.26 -3.95
C LYS A 252 -15.12 -6.76 -4.11
N ILE A 253 -14.55 -6.14 -3.08
CA ILE A 253 -14.08 -4.77 -3.09
C ILE A 253 -12.56 -4.85 -2.92
N LEU A 254 -11.84 -4.42 -3.95
CA LEU A 254 -10.39 -4.27 -3.88
C LEU A 254 -10.10 -2.81 -3.52
N LEU A 255 -9.74 -2.59 -2.28
CA LEU A 255 -9.31 -1.28 -1.79
C LEU A 255 -7.81 -1.11 -2.07
N MET A 256 -7.44 0.00 -2.70
CA MET A 256 -6.07 0.50 -2.78
C MET A 256 -5.93 1.71 -1.89
N GLU A 257 -5.11 1.61 -0.87
CA GLU A 257 -4.90 2.67 0.11
C GLU A 257 -3.43 3.09 0.13
N GLY A 258 -3.20 4.38 0.03
CA GLY A 258 -1.87 4.97 0.03
C GLY A 258 -1.23 4.94 1.41
N ALA A 259 0.05 4.62 1.47
CA ALA A 259 0.78 4.53 2.73
C ALA A 259 0.89 5.89 3.47
N SER A 260 0.92 7.02 2.74
CA SER A 260 1.04 8.36 3.32
C SER A 260 0.66 9.49 2.35
N ASN A 261 0.00 9.17 1.24
CA ASN A 261 -0.26 10.12 0.14
C ASN A 261 -1.75 10.46 -0.04
N GLY A 262 -2.63 9.94 0.85
CA GLY A 262 -4.07 10.16 0.79
C GLY A 262 -4.77 9.42 -0.36
N LEU A 263 -4.08 8.52 -1.07
CA LEU A 263 -4.72 7.69 -2.07
C LEU A 263 -5.75 6.76 -1.41
N PHE A 264 -6.95 6.73 -1.97
CA PHE A 264 -8.03 5.84 -1.53
C PHE A 264 -8.91 5.51 -2.73
N VAL A 265 -8.84 4.27 -3.22
CA VAL A 265 -9.61 3.82 -4.39
C VAL A 265 -10.21 2.45 -4.11
N LYS A 266 -11.52 2.33 -4.29
CA LYS A 266 -12.27 1.07 -4.19
C LYS A 266 -12.66 0.59 -5.59
N TYR A 267 -12.19 -0.57 -6.00
CA TYR A 267 -12.66 -1.25 -7.21
C TYR A 267 -13.69 -2.29 -6.81
N LYS A 268 -14.94 -2.16 -7.28
CA LYS A 268 -16.03 -3.04 -6.91
C LYS A 268 -16.32 -4.05 -8.03
N PHE A 269 -16.22 -5.31 -7.67
CA PHE A 269 -16.42 -6.43 -8.58
C PHE A 269 -17.59 -7.29 -8.14
N ASP A 270 -18.45 -7.63 -9.09
CA ASP A 270 -19.49 -8.65 -8.92
C ASP A 270 -19.24 -9.84 -9.87
N ARG A 271 -19.66 -11.02 -9.44
CA ARG A 271 -19.58 -12.25 -10.22
C ARG A 271 -20.96 -12.72 -10.63
N THR A 272 -21.28 -12.60 -11.92
CA THR A 272 -22.55 -13.02 -12.51
C THR A 272 -22.30 -14.11 -13.53
N ASP A 273 -23.06 -15.21 -13.50
CA ASP A 273 -22.91 -16.37 -14.37
C ASP A 273 -21.47 -16.96 -14.39
N GLY A 274 -20.81 -16.88 -13.23
CA GLY A 274 -19.44 -17.37 -13.06
C GLY A 274 -18.33 -16.43 -13.55
N GLN A 275 -18.68 -15.28 -14.11
CA GLN A 275 -17.74 -14.28 -14.62
C GLN A 275 -17.68 -13.06 -13.70
N TRP A 276 -16.47 -12.66 -13.32
CA TRP A 276 -16.22 -11.44 -12.59
C TRP A 276 -16.29 -10.23 -13.53
N LYS A 277 -16.90 -9.14 -13.04
CA LYS A 277 -16.98 -7.86 -13.74
C LYS A 277 -16.66 -6.72 -12.77
N LEU A 278 -15.84 -5.76 -13.22
CA LEU A 278 -15.70 -4.46 -12.58
C LEU A 278 -16.92 -3.60 -12.98
N TYR A 279 -17.71 -3.15 -12.00
CA TYR A 279 -18.93 -2.38 -12.27
C TYR A 279 -18.91 -0.97 -11.69
N GLU A 280 -18.00 -0.67 -10.73
CA GLU A 280 -17.91 0.63 -10.07
C GLU A 280 -16.51 0.87 -9.54
N ILE A 281 -16.07 2.13 -9.58
CA ILE A 281 -14.85 2.62 -8.92
C ILE A 281 -15.22 3.83 -8.07
N ASP A 282 -14.85 3.80 -6.76
CA ASP A 282 -14.97 4.93 -5.85
C ASP A 282 -13.58 5.49 -5.52
N PHE A 283 -13.46 6.82 -5.43
CA PHE A 283 -12.21 7.52 -5.10
C PHE A 283 -12.45 8.92 -4.50
#